data_617909829132373ca34aea7eb585c7aa
#
_entry.id   617909829132373ca34aea7eb585c7aa
#
_cell.length_a   1.000
_cell.length_b   1.000
_cell.length_c   1.000
_cell.angle_alpha   90.00
_cell.angle_beta   90.00
_cell.angle_gamma   90.00
#
_symmetry.space_group_name_H-M   'P 1'
#
loop_
_entity.id
_entity.type
_entity.pdbx_description
1 polymer ?
#
loop_
_entity_poly.entity_id
_entity_poly.type
_entity_poly.pdbx_seq_one_letter_code
_entity_poly.pdbx_strand_id
1 'polypeptide(L)'
;FKAKKYNGGKAKLNDYLFQIDNIFNQLISFYLEDKDGKNRHNDEAFHMKPYFDGYTGFLNCIETFLKEFIVDVHTLNHDLFFERLDRTEWINGELCDGFEELGSPYYGTLLYDNRSYKCRLERYTGNYDTKLRLYKLHGSIDYYLYSRTEGTTFIPETYIKRKWGIGSSDFYKEIKDKDGNLVYENCWINYHSDFLTGTTSKIIRYREPLLYQKLFKLFEDNLEQADMLIIIGYGCKDLEVNKIIMEKFGKDKPCFIVDPYAGDTVKDFIKEMGDNTKLISKSLDSLQIADFIKL
;
A
#
# COMPACT_ATOMS: atom_id res chain seq x y z
N PHE A 1 8.56 -5.06 25.83
CA PHE A 1 8.88 -3.92 26.71
C PHE A 1 7.85 -3.85 27.84
N LYS A 2 8.22 -4.22 29.07
CA LYS A 2 7.33 -4.05 30.22
C LYS A 2 7.47 -2.62 30.71
N ALA A 3 6.41 -1.80 30.60
CA ALA A 3 6.36 -0.40 31.02
C ALA A 3 6.86 -0.17 32.47
N LYS A 4 6.87 -1.18 33.32
CA LYS A 4 7.39 -1.14 34.71
C LYS A 4 8.91 -0.93 34.85
N LYS A 5 9.69 -1.07 33.78
CA LYS A 5 11.17 -0.90 33.83
C LYS A 5 11.66 0.43 33.24
N TYR A 6 10.75 1.28 32.76
CA TYR A 6 11.12 2.53 32.14
C TYR A 6 10.88 3.71 33.07
N ASN A 7 11.96 4.41 33.46
CA ASN A 7 11.91 5.50 34.44
C ASN A 7 11.25 6.80 33.92
N GLY A 8 10.80 6.84 32.68
CA GLY A 8 10.27 8.05 32.04
C GLY A 8 8.76 8.22 32.02
N GLY A 9 8.02 7.23 32.52
CA GLY A 9 6.56 7.22 32.46
C GLY A 9 5.99 6.89 31.07
N LYS A 10 4.65 6.78 30.97
CA LYS A 10 3.94 6.30 29.77
C LYS A 10 4.12 7.22 28.56
N ALA A 11 4.16 8.54 28.77
CA ALA A 11 4.33 9.51 27.69
C ALA A 11 5.72 9.38 27.02
N LYS A 12 6.79 9.35 27.81
CA LYS A 12 8.15 9.15 27.28
C LYS A 12 8.35 7.79 26.61
N LEU A 13 7.66 6.75 27.09
CA LEU A 13 7.69 5.44 26.42
C LEU A 13 7.04 5.51 25.03
N ASN A 14 5.91 6.19 24.90
CA ASN A 14 5.25 6.38 23.62
C ASN A 14 6.12 7.18 22.64
N ASP A 15 6.76 8.25 23.10
CA ASP A 15 7.71 9.02 22.28
C ASP A 15 8.88 8.16 21.79
N TYR A 16 9.39 7.28 22.66
CA TYR A 16 10.49 6.40 22.33
C TYR A 16 10.07 5.32 21.30
N LEU A 17 8.89 4.76 21.48
CA LEU A 17 8.32 3.79 20.51
C LEU A 17 8.06 4.45 19.16
N PHE A 18 7.54 5.68 19.16
CA PHE A 18 7.33 6.45 17.94
C PHE A 18 8.66 6.75 17.21
N GLN A 19 9.72 7.12 17.93
CA GLN A 19 11.04 7.34 17.34
C GLN A 19 11.63 6.05 16.76
N ILE A 20 11.48 4.92 17.45
CA ILE A 20 11.94 3.62 16.94
C ILE A 20 11.18 3.25 15.68
N ASP A 21 9.87 3.41 15.66
CA ASP A 21 9.02 3.12 14.49
C ASP A 21 9.41 4.01 13.30
N ASN A 22 9.63 5.29 13.54
CA ASN A 22 10.11 6.23 12.52
C ASN A 22 11.49 5.83 11.94
N ILE A 23 12.44 5.46 12.79
CA ILE A 23 13.77 5.01 12.34
C ILE A 23 13.63 3.73 11.52
N PHE A 24 12.78 2.80 11.96
CA PHE A 24 12.57 1.54 11.27
C PHE A 24 11.93 1.77 9.89
N ASN A 25 10.93 2.63 9.81
CA ASN A 25 10.29 3.01 8.55
C ASN A 25 11.25 3.72 7.60
N GLN A 26 12.12 4.61 8.13
CA GLN A 26 13.18 5.23 7.33
C GLN A 26 14.17 4.20 6.75
N LEU A 27 14.58 3.22 7.54
CA LEU A 27 15.50 2.16 7.07
C LEU A 27 14.86 1.29 6.00
N ILE A 28 13.59 0.93 6.16
CA ILE A 28 12.86 0.13 5.16
C ILE A 28 12.66 0.95 3.88
N SER A 29 12.23 2.21 3.98
CA SER A 29 12.10 3.10 2.83
C SER A 29 13.43 3.24 2.09
N PHE A 30 14.52 3.45 2.83
CA PHE A 30 15.86 3.53 2.26
C PHE A 30 16.24 2.24 1.51
N TYR A 31 15.98 1.09 2.12
CA TYR A 31 16.27 -0.21 1.49
C TYR A 31 15.44 -0.46 0.23
N LEU A 32 14.17 -0.09 0.25
CA LEU A 32 13.26 -0.29 -0.89
C LEU A 32 13.49 0.73 -2.01
N GLU A 33 13.92 1.94 -1.66
CA GLU A 33 14.12 3.04 -2.61
C GLU A 33 15.51 3.07 -3.22
N ASP A 34 16.53 2.58 -2.51
CA ASP A 34 17.93 2.67 -2.93
C ASP A 34 18.69 1.38 -2.66
N LYS A 35 18.58 0.43 -3.56
CA LYS A 35 19.32 -0.84 -3.47
C LYS A 35 20.83 -0.67 -3.52
N ASP A 36 21.31 0.40 -4.14
CA ASP A 36 22.75 0.58 -4.42
C ASP A 36 23.42 1.69 -3.60
N GLY A 37 22.71 2.35 -2.68
CA GLY A 37 23.24 3.46 -1.88
C GLY A 37 23.57 4.72 -2.67
N LYS A 38 23.09 4.82 -3.91
CA LYS A 38 23.43 5.89 -4.85
C LYS A 38 22.26 6.83 -5.08
N ASN A 39 22.10 7.80 -4.21
CA ASN A 39 21.18 8.92 -4.39
C ASN A 39 19.69 8.64 -4.19
N ARG A 40 19.19 9.05 -3.05
CA ARG A 40 17.75 9.11 -2.71
C ARG A 40 16.88 9.86 -3.72
N HIS A 41 17.48 10.62 -4.65
CA HIS A 41 16.79 11.37 -5.70
C HIS A 41 16.67 10.59 -7.02
N ASN A 42 17.43 9.51 -7.19
CA ASN A 42 17.33 8.61 -8.32
C ASN A 42 16.69 7.29 -7.86
N ASP A 43 15.49 7.38 -7.35
CA ASP A 43 14.74 6.23 -6.87
C ASP A 43 14.58 5.20 -7.99
N GLU A 44 15.50 4.23 -8.07
CA GLU A 44 15.33 3.07 -8.95
C GLU A 44 14.02 2.35 -8.66
N ALA A 45 13.57 2.39 -7.39
CA ALA A 45 12.25 1.90 -7.03
C ALA A 45 11.12 2.57 -7.79
N PHE A 46 11.25 3.84 -8.16
CA PHE A 46 10.32 4.53 -9.05
C PHE A 46 10.65 4.34 -10.54
N HIS A 47 11.87 3.90 -10.88
CA HIS A 47 12.36 3.77 -12.26
C HIS A 47 12.59 2.37 -12.74
N MET A 48 12.66 1.38 -11.86
CA MET A 48 12.87 0.03 -12.32
C MET A 48 11.90 -0.26 -13.45
N LYS A 49 12.42 -0.53 -14.63
CA LYS A 49 11.69 -1.37 -15.58
C LYS A 49 11.33 -2.59 -14.76
N PRO A 50 10.05 -2.85 -14.55
CA PRO A 50 9.69 -4.02 -13.81
C PRO A 50 10.28 -5.21 -14.55
N TYR A 51 11.13 -5.97 -13.88
CA TYR A 51 11.50 -7.28 -14.35
C TYR A 51 10.26 -8.14 -14.18
N PHE A 52 9.48 -8.25 -15.23
CA PHE A 52 8.34 -9.15 -15.27
C PHE A 52 8.75 -10.59 -15.63
N ASP A 53 10.04 -10.81 -15.86
CA ASP A 53 10.60 -12.15 -15.98
C ASP A 53 10.26 -12.94 -14.72
N GLY A 54 9.59 -14.06 -14.89
CA GLY A 54 9.09 -14.85 -13.77
C GLY A 54 7.66 -14.51 -13.30
N TYR A 55 6.96 -13.58 -13.95
CA TYR A 55 5.57 -13.21 -13.63
C TYR A 55 4.60 -13.44 -14.80
N THR A 56 5.06 -13.94 -15.94
CA THR A 56 4.26 -14.05 -17.18
C THR A 56 2.94 -14.80 -16.97
N GLY A 57 2.96 -15.93 -16.29
CA GLY A 57 1.74 -16.69 -16.01
C GLY A 57 0.75 -15.91 -15.16
N PHE A 58 1.23 -15.25 -14.10
CA PHE A 58 0.41 -14.41 -13.24
C PHE A 58 -0.21 -13.22 -13.99
N LEU A 59 0.56 -12.53 -14.81
CA LEU A 59 0.10 -11.38 -15.60
C LEU A 59 -0.97 -11.79 -16.62
N ASN A 60 -0.79 -12.91 -17.30
CA ASN A 60 -1.79 -13.48 -18.21
C ASN A 60 -3.08 -13.86 -17.48
N CYS A 61 -2.99 -14.34 -16.23
CA CYS A 61 -4.16 -14.61 -15.40
C CYS A 61 -4.89 -13.31 -15.05
N ILE A 62 -4.20 -12.25 -14.60
CA ILE A 62 -4.82 -10.95 -14.32
C ILE A 62 -5.51 -10.40 -15.56
N GLU A 63 -4.82 -10.35 -16.70
CA GLU A 63 -5.40 -9.88 -17.97
C GLU A 63 -6.69 -10.65 -18.33
N THR A 64 -6.69 -11.95 -18.09
CA THR A 64 -7.86 -12.80 -18.38
C THR A 64 -8.99 -12.50 -17.40
N PHE A 65 -8.72 -12.36 -16.10
CA PHE A 65 -9.74 -12.01 -15.12
C PHE A 65 -10.36 -10.64 -15.39
N LEU A 66 -9.57 -9.64 -15.77
CA LEU A 66 -10.06 -8.29 -16.06
C LEU A 66 -11.05 -8.22 -17.23
N LYS A 67 -11.08 -9.21 -18.12
CA LYS A 67 -12.07 -9.27 -19.22
C LYS A 67 -13.50 -9.43 -18.69
N GLU A 68 -13.68 -10.18 -17.59
CA GLU A 68 -14.99 -10.58 -17.08
C GLU A 68 -15.28 -10.09 -15.66
N PHE A 69 -14.25 -9.87 -14.84
CA PHE A 69 -14.38 -9.59 -13.42
C PHE A 69 -13.81 -8.22 -13.02
N ILE A 70 -14.24 -7.76 -11.87
CA ILE A 70 -13.52 -6.74 -11.08
C ILE A 70 -12.47 -7.50 -10.27
N VAL A 71 -11.23 -7.03 -10.28
CA VAL A 71 -10.10 -7.62 -9.56
C VAL A 71 -9.67 -6.67 -8.46
N ASP A 72 -10.00 -7.02 -7.22
CA ASP A 72 -9.58 -6.30 -6.02
C ASP A 72 -8.28 -6.89 -5.48
N VAL A 73 -7.19 -6.17 -5.59
CA VAL A 73 -5.88 -6.59 -5.12
C VAL A 73 -5.59 -5.98 -3.76
N HIS A 74 -5.60 -6.79 -2.72
CA HIS A 74 -5.19 -6.39 -1.37
C HIS A 74 -3.77 -6.85 -1.11
N THR A 75 -2.84 -5.92 -0.88
CA THR A 75 -1.44 -6.24 -0.64
C THR A 75 -0.93 -5.73 0.70
N LEU A 76 -0.06 -6.52 1.32
CA LEU A 76 0.71 -6.13 2.51
C LEU A 76 2.09 -5.58 2.16
N ASN A 77 2.45 -5.61 0.86
CA ASN A 77 3.72 -5.13 0.37
C ASN A 77 3.73 -3.60 0.23
N HIS A 78 4.90 -3.02 0.47
CA HIS A 78 5.10 -1.57 0.42
C HIS A 78 5.70 -1.10 -0.92
N ASP A 79 6.15 -2.04 -1.77
CA ASP A 79 6.75 -1.74 -3.08
C ASP A 79 5.73 -1.21 -4.09
N LEU A 80 6.21 -0.74 -5.23
CA LEU A 80 5.39 -0.15 -6.30
C LEU A 80 5.20 -1.12 -7.49
N PHE A 81 5.16 -2.42 -7.24
CA PHE A 81 5.03 -3.41 -8.31
C PHE A 81 3.75 -3.22 -9.14
N PHE A 82 2.60 -3.11 -8.49
CA PHE A 82 1.32 -2.94 -9.19
C PHE A 82 1.20 -1.59 -9.88
N GLU A 83 1.67 -0.52 -9.26
CA GLU A 83 1.65 0.83 -9.84
C GLU A 83 2.50 0.91 -11.12
N ARG A 84 3.49 0.05 -11.24
CA ARG A 84 4.31 -0.06 -12.47
C ARG A 84 3.64 -0.89 -13.54
N LEU A 85 2.84 -1.89 -13.16
CA LEU A 85 2.05 -2.66 -14.10
C LEU A 85 1.07 -1.79 -14.88
N ASP A 86 0.57 -0.71 -14.26
CA ASP A 86 -0.39 0.20 -14.86
C ASP A 86 0.05 0.80 -16.18
N ARG A 87 1.36 0.95 -16.38
CA ARG A 87 1.96 1.49 -17.61
C ARG A 87 2.32 0.42 -18.65
N THR A 88 1.95 -0.81 -18.40
CA THR A 88 2.24 -1.93 -19.30
C THR A 88 1.06 -2.26 -20.20
N GLU A 89 1.30 -3.07 -21.21
CA GLU A 89 0.27 -3.56 -22.12
C GLU A 89 -0.78 -4.46 -21.43
N TRP A 90 -0.44 -5.10 -20.30
CA TRP A 90 -1.36 -5.96 -19.56
C TRP A 90 -2.46 -5.18 -18.83
N ILE A 91 -2.15 -4.00 -18.34
CA ILE A 91 -3.06 -3.20 -17.50
C ILE A 91 -3.55 -1.96 -18.23
N ASN A 92 -2.66 -1.30 -19.00
CA ASN A 92 -2.98 -0.17 -19.88
C ASN A 92 -3.75 0.98 -19.22
N GLY A 93 -3.37 1.37 -18.01
CA GLY A 93 -3.97 2.49 -17.28
C GLY A 93 -5.30 2.17 -16.59
N GLU A 94 -5.64 0.90 -16.40
CA GLU A 94 -6.86 0.49 -15.71
C GLU A 94 -6.72 0.30 -14.20
N LEU A 95 -5.53 0.56 -13.64
CA LEU A 95 -5.32 0.49 -12.20
C LEU A 95 -5.86 1.73 -11.50
N CYS A 96 -6.63 1.55 -10.43
CA CYS A 96 -6.88 2.60 -9.45
C CYS A 96 -6.55 2.12 -8.03
N ASP A 97 -6.04 3.03 -7.22
CA ASP A 97 -5.58 2.75 -5.86
C ASP A 97 -6.15 3.72 -4.81
N GLY A 98 -7.20 4.42 -5.20
CA GLY A 98 -7.89 5.38 -4.34
C GLY A 98 -7.20 6.75 -4.27
N PHE A 99 -6.15 7.00 -5.05
CA PHE A 99 -5.49 8.30 -5.14
C PHE A 99 -5.79 8.97 -6.48
N GLU A 100 -6.01 10.29 -6.46
CA GLU A 100 -6.33 11.07 -7.64
C GLU A 100 -5.55 12.38 -7.70
N GLU A 101 -5.05 12.71 -8.88
CA GLU A 101 -4.42 13.99 -9.17
C GLU A 101 -5.47 15.09 -9.43
N LEU A 102 -6.59 14.73 -10.06
CA LEU A 102 -7.62 15.69 -10.45
C LEU A 102 -8.21 16.39 -9.22
N GLY A 103 -8.17 17.72 -9.25
CA GLY A 103 -8.68 18.55 -8.15
C GLY A 103 -7.84 18.52 -6.87
N SER A 104 -6.68 17.88 -6.88
CA SER A 104 -5.76 17.91 -5.75
C SER A 104 -5.14 19.30 -5.59
N PRO A 105 -5.14 19.89 -4.39
CA PRO A 105 -4.48 21.16 -4.10
C PRO A 105 -3.00 20.98 -3.71
N TYR A 106 -2.51 19.75 -3.69
CA TYR A 106 -1.15 19.41 -3.25
C TYR A 106 -0.20 19.38 -4.42
N TYR A 107 0.99 19.93 -4.20
CA TYR A 107 2.02 20.03 -5.23
C TYR A 107 3.38 19.70 -4.64
N GLY A 108 4.30 19.35 -5.52
CA GLY A 108 5.72 19.24 -5.23
C GLY A 108 6.55 19.95 -6.28
N THR A 109 7.79 20.26 -5.96
CA THR A 109 8.74 20.89 -6.86
C THR A 109 9.71 19.84 -7.40
N LEU A 110 9.66 19.59 -8.70
CA LEU A 110 10.64 18.77 -9.41
C LEU A 110 11.76 19.66 -9.93
N LEU A 111 13.00 19.36 -9.54
CA LEU A 111 14.20 19.98 -10.10
C LEU A 111 14.75 19.05 -11.18
N TYR A 112 14.70 19.48 -12.45
CA TYR A 112 15.22 18.74 -13.57
C TYR A 112 15.93 19.68 -14.54
N ASP A 113 17.14 19.34 -14.95
CA ASP A 113 17.99 20.11 -15.88
C ASP A 113 18.09 21.60 -15.49
N ASN A 114 18.40 21.88 -14.22
CA ASN A 114 18.49 23.22 -13.63
C ASN A 114 17.20 24.07 -13.72
N ARG A 115 16.07 23.44 -13.96
CA ARG A 115 14.75 24.07 -13.98
C ARG A 115 13.87 23.49 -12.87
N SER A 116 12.98 24.34 -12.37
CA SER A 116 11.99 23.97 -11.37
C SER A 116 10.63 23.79 -12.03
N TYR A 117 10.00 22.65 -11.80
CA TYR A 117 8.68 22.32 -12.33
C TYR A 117 7.71 22.09 -11.18
N LYS A 118 6.57 22.76 -11.24
CA LYS A 118 5.45 22.54 -10.33
C LYS A 118 4.69 21.29 -10.78
N CYS A 119 4.67 20.25 -9.95
CA CYS A 119 3.99 19.01 -10.23
C CYS A 119 2.84 18.81 -9.24
N ARG A 120 1.63 18.58 -9.73
CA ARG A 120 0.51 18.23 -8.86
C ARG A 120 0.70 16.82 -8.31
N LEU A 121 0.40 16.64 -7.03
CA LEU A 121 0.47 15.35 -6.35
C LEU A 121 -0.94 14.77 -6.21
N GLU A 122 -1.02 13.46 -6.27
CA GLU A 122 -2.25 12.73 -6.01
C GLU A 122 -2.57 12.78 -4.51
N ARG A 123 -3.86 12.85 -4.18
CA ARG A 123 -4.37 12.73 -2.82
C ARG A 123 -5.31 11.55 -2.70
N TYR A 124 -5.39 10.96 -1.51
CA TYR A 124 -6.34 9.89 -1.25
C TYR A 124 -7.78 10.43 -1.29
N THR A 125 -8.58 9.91 -2.19
CA THR A 125 -10.02 10.21 -2.34
C THR A 125 -10.89 9.01 -1.97
N GLY A 126 -10.33 7.81 -2.04
CA GLY A 126 -11.06 6.56 -1.86
C GLY A 126 -11.91 6.19 -3.07
N ASN A 127 -11.61 6.74 -4.24
CA ASN A 127 -12.27 6.39 -5.49
C ASN A 127 -11.62 5.17 -6.14
N TYR A 128 -12.45 4.17 -6.53
CA TYR A 128 -12.03 2.90 -7.11
C TYR A 128 -12.95 2.53 -8.29
N ASP A 129 -12.94 3.36 -9.34
CA ASP A 129 -13.89 3.28 -10.46
C ASP A 129 -13.46 2.35 -11.60
N THR A 130 -12.28 1.73 -11.53
CA THR A 130 -11.77 0.83 -12.58
C THR A 130 -11.98 -0.64 -12.22
N LYS A 131 -11.68 -1.54 -13.17
CA LYS A 131 -11.77 -2.98 -12.94
C LYS A 131 -10.62 -3.55 -12.13
N LEU A 132 -9.43 -2.95 -12.19
CA LEU A 132 -8.29 -3.34 -11.35
C LEU A 132 -8.12 -2.33 -10.22
N ARG A 133 -8.30 -2.79 -9.00
CA ARG A 133 -8.27 -1.95 -7.80
C ARG A 133 -7.19 -2.42 -6.84
N LEU A 134 -6.34 -1.49 -6.42
CA LEU A 134 -5.22 -1.79 -5.54
C LEU A 134 -5.43 -1.18 -4.15
N TYR A 135 -5.38 -2.02 -3.13
CA TYR A 135 -5.51 -1.64 -1.73
C TYR A 135 -4.25 -2.04 -0.97
N LYS A 136 -3.41 -1.07 -0.64
CA LYS A 136 -2.16 -1.31 0.12
C LYS A 136 -2.45 -1.22 1.61
N LEU A 137 -2.87 -2.35 2.19
CA LEU A 137 -3.34 -2.43 3.59
C LEU A 137 -2.30 -1.97 4.62
N HIS A 138 -1.02 -2.08 4.28
CA HIS A 138 0.07 -1.66 5.15
C HIS A 138 0.75 -0.37 4.68
N GLY A 139 0.15 0.38 3.77
CA GLY A 139 0.74 1.59 3.21
C GLY A 139 1.78 1.33 2.14
N SER A 140 2.51 2.36 1.74
CA SER A 140 3.42 2.33 0.59
C SER A 140 4.61 3.26 0.79
N ILE A 141 5.71 2.97 0.08
CA ILE A 141 6.91 3.82 0.08
C ILE A 141 6.68 5.20 -0.53
N ASP A 142 5.60 5.40 -1.25
CA ASP A 142 5.21 6.68 -1.84
C ASP A 142 4.07 7.40 -1.10
N TYR A 143 3.51 6.82 -0.02
CA TYR A 143 2.46 7.44 0.78
C TYR A 143 3.04 8.37 1.84
N TYR A 144 2.53 9.60 1.93
CA TYR A 144 2.93 10.60 2.90
C TYR A 144 1.71 11.20 3.58
N LEU A 145 1.74 11.24 4.91
CA LEU A 145 0.72 11.93 5.69
C LEU A 145 0.99 13.44 5.66
N TYR A 146 0.06 14.18 5.11
CA TYR A 146 0.08 15.62 5.05
C TYR A 146 -0.69 16.22 6.21
N SER A 147 -0.04 17.08 7.00
CA SER A 147 -0.62 17.71 8.18
C SER A 147 -0.56 19.22 8.06
N ARG A 148 -1.67 19.90 8.34
CA ARG A 148 -1.68 21.36 8.48
C ARG A 148 -1.20 21.75 9.86
N THR A 149 -0.72 22.98 10.00
CA THR A 149 -0.29 23.54 11.28
C THR A 149 -1.32 24.51 11.81
N GLU A 150 -1.75 24.33 13.07
CA GLU A 150 -2.52 25.32 13.83
C GLU A 150 -1.74 25.71 15.08
N GLY A 151 -1.07 26.85 15.03
CA GLY A 151 -0.13 27.26 16.07
C GLY A 151 1.04 26.27 16.16
N THR A 152 1.16 25.55 17.28
CA THR A 152 2.18 24.51 17.51
C THR A 152 1.67 23.09 17.28
N THR A 153 0.41 22.93 16.85
CA THR A 153 -0.23 21.63 16.70
C THR A 153 -0.22 21.21 15.24
N PHE A 154 0.15 19.96 15.00
CA PHE A 154 0.04 19.33 13.69
C PHE A 154 -1.28 18.56 13.61
N ILE A 155 -2.11 18.87 12.62
CA ILE A 155 -3.41 18.23 12.41
C ILE A 155 -3.33 17.46 11.11
N PRO A 156 -3.38 16.11 11.17
CA PRO A 156 -3.43 15.26 9.99
C PRO A 156 -4.60 15.64 9.09
N GLU A 157 -4.35 15.81 7.79
CA GLU A 157 -5.35 16.26 6.84
C GLU A 157 -5.71 15.17 5.83
N THR A 158 -4.71 14.61 5.16
CA THR A 158 -4.89 13.58 4.14
C THR A 158 -3.59 12.85 3.84
N TYR A 159 -3.68 11.77 3.08
CA TYR A 159 -2.54 11.13 2.46
C TYR A 159 -2.35 11.64 1.04
N ILE A 160 -1.08 11.84 0.68
CA ILE A 160 -0.64 12.22 -0.67
C ILE A 160 0.39 11.21 -1.17
N LYS A 161 0.50 11.09 -2.49
CA LYS A 161 1.53 10.28 -3.13
C LYS A 161 2.68 11.12 -3.59
N ARG A 162 3.89 10.69 -3.24
CA ARG A 162 5.13 11.25 -3.77
C ARG A 162 5.31 10.82 -5.23
N LYS A 163 5.61 11.76 -6.09
CA LYS A 163 6.05 11.47 -7.45
C LYS A 163 7.58 11.42 -7.51
N TRP A 164 8.08 10.67 -8.48
CA TRP A 164 9.51 10.55 -8.71
C TRP A 164 10.21 11.91 -8.84
N GLY A 165 11.42 11.99 -8.29
CA GLY A 165 12.26 13.19 -8.33
C GLY A 165 11.80 14.35 -7.46
N ILE A 166 10.72 14.19 -6.70
CA ILE A 166 10.21 15.20 -5.75
C ILE A 166 10.57 14.78 -4.33
N GLY A 167 11.35 15.61 -3.63
CA GLY A 167 11.64 15.40 -2.21
C GLY A 167 10.43 15.70 -1.33
N SER A 168 10.31 15.02 -0.20
CA SER A 168 9.22 15.31 0.76
C SER A 168 9.28 16.73 1.35
N SER A 169 10.45 17.34 1.38
CA SER A 169 10.65 18.75 1.79
C SER A 169 10.08 19.76 0.79
N ASP A 170 9.81 19.31 -0.45
CA ASP A 170 9.39 20.18 -1.54
C ASP A 170 7.88 20.18 -1.76
N PHE A 171 7.14 19.54 -0.86
CA PHE A 171 5.68 19.48 -0.91
C PHE A 171 5.04 20.75 -0.33
N TYR A 172 3.97 21.20 -0.96
CA TYR A 172 3.17 22.33 -0.49
C TYR A 172 1.72 22.21 -0.93
N LYS A 173 0.84 22.97 -0.26
CA LYS A 173 -0.57 23.05 -0.59
C LYS A 173 -0.88 24.42 -1.18
N GLU A 174 -1.63 24.44 -2.25
CA GLU A 174 -2.15 25.67 -2.87
C GLU A 174 -3.53 25.95 -2.32
N ILE A 175 -3.72 27.12 -1.70
CA ILE A 175 -4.98 27.59 -1.18
C ILE A 175 -5.30 28.98 -1.72
N LYS A 176 -6.54 29.41 -1.60
CA LYS A 176 -6.94 30.79 -1.87
C LYS A 176 -7.05 31.53 -0.54
N ASP A 177 -6.47 32.72 -0.47
CA ASP A 177 -6.64 33.64 0.65
C ASP A 177 -8.06 34.26 0.65
N LYS A 178 -8.33 35.15 1.63
CA LYS A 178 -9.61 35.81 1.79
C LYS A 178 -9.97 36.70 0.59
N ASP A 179 -8.97 37.17 -0.14
CA ASP A 179 -9.12 38.05 -1.30
C ASP A 179 -9.17 37.25 -2.62
N GLY A 180 -9.07 35.92 -2.54
CA GLY A 180 -9.11 35.02 -3.69
C GLY A 180 -7.76 34.81 -4.38
N ASN A 181 -6.66 35.35 -3.84
CA ASN A 181 -5.32 35.16 -4.40
C ASN A 181 -4.78 33.77 -4.03
N LEU A 182 -4.01 33.20 -4.94
CA LEU A 182 -3.31 31.94 -4.68
C LEU A 182 -2.16 32.16 -3.70
N VAL A 183 -2.19 31.44 -2.60
CA VAL A 183 -1.10 31.39 -1.61
C VAL A 183 -0.69 29.95 -1.36
N TYR A 184 0.55 29.76 -0.94
CA TYR A 184 1.12 28.45 -0.67
C TYR A 184 1.20 28.25 0.85
N GLU A 185 0.63 27.17 1.31
CA GLU A 185 0.67 26.76 2.71
C GLU A 185 1.79 25.75 2.92
N ASN A 186 2.76 26.12 3.75
CA ASN A 186 3.77 25.19 4.23
C ASN A 186 3.15 24.32 5.31
N CYS A 187 3.12 23.04 5.08
CA CYS A 187 2.59 22.08 6.02
C CYS A 187 3.67 21.14 6.49
N TRP A 188 3.47 20.58 7.66
CA TRP A 188 4.37 19.56 8.16
C TRP A 188 4.11 18.24 7.46
N ILE A 189 5.17 17.61 7.01
CA ILE A 189 5.13 16.30 6.36
C ILE A 189 6.16 15.42 7.05
N ASN A 190 5.81 14.16 7.28
CA ASN A 190 6.78 13.19 7.74
C ASN A 190 7.93 13.11 6.74
N TYR A 191 9.17 13.06 7.24
CA TYR A 191 10.36 12.94 6.39
C TYR A 191 10.49 11.58 5.70
N HIS A 192 9.66 10.63 6.08
CA HIS A 192 9.62 9.28 5.52
C HIS A 192 8.21 8.95 5.06
N SER A 193 8.12 7.99 4.15
CA SER A 193 6.85 7.40 3.75
C SER A 193 6.13 6.75 4.93
N ASP A 194 4.82 6.71 4.84
CA ASP A 194 3.96 6.15 5.88
C ASP A 194 3.49 4.75 5.52
N PHE A 195 3.95 3.78 6.29
CA PHE A 195 3.54 2.39 6.17
C PHE A 195 3.62 1.67 7.52
N LEU A 196 2.91 0.55 7.61
CA LEU A 196 2.76 -0.20 8.86
C LEU A 196 3.83 -1.28 8.96
N THR A 197 4.70 -1.16 9.96
CA THR A 197 5.70 -2.15 10.29
C THR A 197 5.56 -2.62 11.74
N GLY A 198 6.17 -3.75 12.06
CA GLY A 198 6.12 -4.30 13.42
C GLY A 198 4.81 -5.02 13.75
N THR A 199 4.66 -5.41 15.02
CA THR A 199 3.52 -6.28 15.45
C THR A 199 2.48 -5.57 16.30
N THR A 200 2.86 -4.61 17.14
CA THR A 200 1.94 -4.05 18.16
C THR A 200 1.42 -2.66 17.81
N SER A 201 2.25 -1.79 17.27
CA SER A 201 1.84 -0.44 16.80
C SER A 201 0.91 -0.51 15.61
N LYS A 202 1.12 -1.50 14.75
CA LYS A 202 0.35 -1.82 13.56
C LYS A 202 -1.16 -1.96 13.84
N ILE A 203 -1.55 -2.75 14.85
CA ILE A 203 -2.96 -2.99 15.19
C ILE A 203 -3.68 -1.71 15.60
N ILE A 204 -3.00 -0.81 16.30
CA ILE A 204 -3.57 0.48 16.69
C ILE A 204 -3.81 1.34 15.44
N ARG A 205 -2.90 1.31 14.49
CA ARG A 205 -2.96 2.12 13.27
C ARG A 205 -3.98 1.60 12.25
N TYR A 206 -4.43 0.36 12.32
CA TYR A 206 -5.57 -0.12 11.51
C TYR A 206 -6.85 0.71 11.72
N ARG A 207 -6.94 1.43 12.83
CA ARG A 207 -8.06 2.32 13.17
C ARG A 207 -7.82 3.80 12.84
N GLU A 208 -6.69 4.11 12.21
CA GLU A 208 -6.39 5.46 11.76
C GLU A 208 -7.38 5.87 10.66
N PRO A 209 -8.19 6.96 10.84
CA PRO A 209 -9.40 7.19 10.05
C PRO A 209 -9.16 7.74 8.65
N LEU A 210 -7.99 8.33 8.37
CA LEU A 210 -7.73 8.99 7.09
C LEU A 210 -7.49 7.99 5.97
N LEU A 211 -6.81 6.87 6.24
CA LEU A 211 -6.45 5.87 5.25
C LEU A 211 -6.72 4.45 5.74
N TYR A 212 -6.01 3.99 6.76
CA TYR A 212 -5.97 2.56 7.12
C TYR A 212 -7.32 2.00 7.53
N GLN A 213 -8.09 2.71 8.34
CA GLN A 213 -9.45 2.27 8.72
C GLN A 213 -10.34 2.06 7.49
N LYS A 214 -10.22 2.94 6.48
CA LYS A 214 -10.98 2.82 5.24
C LYS A 214 -10.52 1.63 4.40
N LEU A 215 -9.19 1.43 4.27
CA LEU A 215 -8.63 0.30 3.54
C LEU A 215 -9.02 -1.04 4.15
N PHE A 216 -8.97 -1.17 5.49
CA PHE A 216 -9.40 -2.38 6.17
C PHE A 216 -10.90 -2.61 6.05
N LYS A 217 -11.72 -1.55 6.09
CA LYS A 217 -13.15 -1.67 5.84
C LYS A 217 -13.46 -2.14 4.41
N LEU A 218 -12.77 -1.59 3.42
CA LEU A 218 -12.88 -2.04 2.03
C LEU A 218 -12.40 -3.48 1.86
N PHE A 219 -11.37 -3.90 2.59
CA PHE A 219 -10.92 -5.29 2.59
C PHE A 219 -12.00 -6.24 3.09
N GLU A 220 -12.66 -5.91 4.22
CA GLU A 220 -13.78 -6.68 4.74
C GLU A 220 -14.93 -6.76 3.73
N ASP A 221 -15.34 -5.62 3.18
CA ASP A 221 -16.47 -5.52 2.25
C ASP A 221 -16.20 -6.28 0.95
N ASN A 222 -14.98 -6.17 0.41
CA ASN A 222 -14.58 -6.88 -0.80
C ASN A 222 -14.53 -8.40 -0.58
N LEU A 223 -14.06 -8.87 0.59
CA LEU A 223 -14.09 -10.31 0.92
C LEU A 223 -15.53 -10.86 1.01
N GLU A 224 -16.45 -10.10 1.60
CA GLU A 224 -17.86 -10.50 1.66
C GLU A 224 -18.50 -10.61 0.28
N GLN A 225 -18.14 -9.72 -0.65
CA GLN A 225 -18.69 -9.65 -1.99
C GLN A 225 -17.98 -10.54 -3.02
N ALA A 226 -16.73 -10.93 -2.75
CA ALA A 226 -15.94 -11.71 -3.70
C ALA A 226 -16.56 -13.07 -4.01
N ASP A 227 -16.55 -13.44 -5.28
CA ASP A 227 -16.96 -14.78 -5.75
C ASP A 227 -15.82 -15.80 -5.57
N MET A 228 -14.58 -15.34 -5.57
CA MET A 228 -13.38 -16.17 -5.48
C MET A 228 -12.27 -15.40 -4.74
N LEU A 229 -11.48 -16.11 -3.97
CA LEU A 229 -10.29 -15.57 -3.29
C LEU A 229 -9.02 -16.25 -3.81
N ILE A 230 -8.04 -15.46 -4.22
CA ILE A 230 -6.71 -15.94 -4.59
C ILE A 230 -5.68 -15.30 -3.67
N ILE A 231 -4.98 -16.13 -2.90
CA ILE A 231 -3.94 -15.70 -1.96
C ILE A 231 -2.57 -16.07 -2.56
N ILE A 232 -1.68 -15.08 -2.73
CA ILE A 232 -0.39 -15.29 -3.39
C ILE A 232 0.75 -14.82 -2.48
N GLY A 233 1.72 -15.70 -2.22
CA GLY A 233 2.94 -15.37 -1.49
C GLY A 233 2.72 -14.88 -0.06
N TYR A 234 1.56 -15.16 0.52
CA TYR A 234 1.21 -14.78 1.88
C TYR A 234 1.50 -15.93 2.84
N GLY A 235 2.45 -15.73 3.74
CA GLY A 235 2.85 -16.77 4.69
C GLY A 235 1.89 -17.02 5.87
N CYS A 236 0.68 -16.44 5.85
CA CYS A 236 -0.38 -16.56 6.86
C CYS A 236 0.08 -16.23 8.30
N LYS A 237 1.03 -15.29 8.45
CA LYS A 237 1.59 -14.89 9.75
C LYS A 237 0.92 -13.68 10.40
N ASP A 238 0.13 -12.93 9.66
CA ASP A 238 -0.63 -11.80 10.20
C ASP A 238 -1.99 -12.28 10.72
N LEU A 239 -2.07 -12.42 12.03
CA LEU A 239 -3.24 -13.01 12.70
C LEU A 239 -4.52 -12.17 12.49
N GLU A 240 -4.40 -10.84 12.39
CA GLU A 240 -5.56 -9.98 12.18
C GLU A 240 -6.10 -10.12 10.75
N VAL A 241 -5.20 -10.14 9.76
CA VAL A 241 -5.57 -10.40 8.36
C VAL A 241 -6.19 -11.79 8.20
N ASN A 242 -5.59 -12.82 8.80
CA ASN A 242 -6.14 -14.18 8.79
C ASN A 242 -7.56 -14.21 9.36
N LYS A 243 -7.77 -13.56 10.52
CA LYS A 243 -9.06 -13.48 11.17
C LYS A 243 -10.11 -12.82 10.28
N ILE A 244 -9.78 -11.69 9.67
CA ILE A 244 -10.68 -10.99 8.74
C ILE A 244 -11.04 -11.90 7.56
N ILE A 245 -10.06 -12.57 6.94
CA ILE A 245 -10.33 -13.50 5.84
C ILE A 245 -11.29 -14.61 6.28
N MET A 246 -11.03 -15.25 7.41
CA MET A 246 -11.86 -16.35 7.91
C MET A 246 -13.28 -15.92 8.32
N GLU A 247 -13.44 -14.69 8.81
CA GLU A 247 -14.75 -14.16 9.24
C GLU A 247 -15.58 -13.61 8.08
N LYS A 248 -14.93 -13.06 7.05
CA LYS A 248 -15.59 -12.30 5.98
C LYS A 248 -15.73 -13.07 4.67
N PHE A 249 -14.79 -13.93 4.34
CA PHE A 249 -14.89 -14.75 3.13
C PHE A 249 -15.65 -16.06 3.43
N GLY A 250 -16.72 -16.31 2.68
CA GLY A 250 -17.55 -17.49 2.89
C GLY A 250 -16.81 -18.79 2.56
N LYS A 251 -16.89 -19.78 3.45
CA LYS A 251 -16.23 -21.10 3.29
C LYS A 251 -16.82 -21.96 2.15
N ASP A 252 -17.96 -21.57 1.62
CA ASP A 252 -18.62 -22.16 0.46
C ASP A 252 -18.07 -21.65 -0.87
N LYS A 253 -17.29 -20.59 -0.84
CA LYS A 253 -16.67 -19.98 -2.03
C LYS A 253 -15.28 -20.57 -2.31
N PRO A 254 -14.85 -20.62 -3.58
CA PRO A 254 -13.53 -21.12 -3.96
C PRO A 254 -12.41 -20.22 -3.47
N CYS A 255 -11.44 -20.82 -2.79
CA CYS A 255 -10.21 -20.17 -2.32
C CYS A 255 -9.00 -20.90 -2.90
N PHE A 256 -8.07 -20.15 -3.48
CA PHE A 256 -6.83 -20.69 -4.03
C PHE A 256 -5.64 -20.02 -3.34
N ILE A 257 -4.71 -20.85 -2.86
CA ILE A 257 -3.46 -20.37 -2.25
C ILE A 257 -2.32 -20.78 -3.18
N VAL A 258 -1.62 -19.79 -3.72
CA VAL A 258 -0.47 -19.98 -4.61
C VAL A 258 0.79 -19.81 -3.79
N ASP A 259 1.44 -20.91 -3.49
CA ASP A 259 2.70 -20.94 -2.77
C ASP A 259 3.50 -22.21 -3.14
N PRO A 260 4.62 -22.10 -3.87
CA PRO A 260 5.45 -23.23 -4.25
C PRO A 260 6.15 -23.90 -3.05
N TYR A 261 6.23 -23.19 -1.91
CA TYR A 261 6.99 -23.64 -0.72
C TYR A 261 6.13 -23.60 0.56
N ALA A 262 4.82 -23.85 0.44
CA ALA A 262 3.88 -23.76 1.53
C ALA A 262 4.33 -24.47 2.80
N GLY A 263 4.65 -23.71 3.85
CA GLY A 263 5.01 -24.20 5.18
C GLY A 263 3.80 -24.61 6.01
N ASP A 264 4.07 -25.04 7.24
CA ASP A 264 3.01 -25.55 8.14
C ASP A 264 1.95 -24.51 8.45
N THR A 265 2.33 -23.26 8.67
CA THR A 265 1.36 -22.15 8.92
C THR A 265 0.35 -22.00 7.79
N VAL A 266 0.81 -22.09 6.54
CA VAL A 266 -0.06 -22.02 5.35
C VAL A 266 -0.97 -23.24 5.28
N LYS A 267 -0.44 -24.45 5.57
CA LYS A 267 -1.23 -25.68 5.59
C LYS A 267 -2.30 -25.68 6.68
N ASP A 268 -1.98 -25.13 7.86
CA ASP A 268 -2.95 -25.00 8.95
C ASP A 268 -4.03 -23.98 8.59
N PHE A 269 -3.67 -22.86 7.97
CA PHE A 269 -4.64 -21.89 7.46
C PHE A 269 -5.58 -22.52 6.41
N ILE A 270 -5.07 -23.35 5.50
CA ILE A 270 -5.89 -24.09 4.52
C ILE A 270 -6.93 -24.97 5.21
N LYS A 271 -6.52 -25.71 6.26
CA LYS A 271 -7.45 -26.56 7.03
C LYS A 271 -8.56 -25.74 7.71
N GLU A 272 -8.22 -24.57 8.24
CA GLU A 272 -9.19 -23.69 8.89
C GLU A 272 -10.17 -23.07 7.88
N MET A 273 -9.70 -22.74 6.67
CA MET A 273 -10.54 -22.23 5.58
C MET A 273 -11.53 -23.29 5.04
N GLY A 274 -11.18 -24.58 5.08
CA GLY A 274 -12.06 -25.68 4.70
C GLY A 274 -11.86 -26.24 3.30
N ASP A 275 -12.75 -27.15 2.89
CA ASP A 275 -12.59 -28.03 1.73
C ASP A 275 -12.59 -27.30 0.37
N ASN A 276 -13.16 -26.10 0.32
CA ASN A 276 -13.15 -25.27 -0.90
C ASN A 276 -11.83 -24.47 -1.07
N THR A 277 -10.81 -24.80 -0.28
CA THR A 277 -9.49 -24.16 -0.37
C THR A 277 -8.46 -25.10 -1.00
N LYS A 278 -7.87 -24.68 -2.10
CA LYS A 278 -6.89 -25.45 -2.87
C LYS A 278 -5.51 -24.80 -2.85
N LEU A 279 -4.48 -25.60 -2.54
CA LEU A 279 -3.09 -25.20 -2.70
C LEU A 279 -2.61 -25.40 -4.13
N ILE A 280 -2.07 -24.37 -4.75
CA ILE A 280 -1.41 -24.39 -6.04
C ILE A 280 0.11 -24.24 -5.81
N SER A 281 0.83 -25.36 -5.85
CA SER A 281 2.29 -25.39 -5.63
C SER A 281 3.03 -25.06 -6.93
N LYS A 282 2.85 -23.82 -7.43
CA LYS A 282 3.46 -23.32 -8.67
C LYS A 282 4.13 -21.96 -8.43
N SER A 283 5.16 -21.66 -9.24
CA SER A 283 5.70 -20.31 -9.36
C SER A 283 4.74 -19.42 -10.14
N LEU A 284 4.86 -18.10 -9.97
CA LEU A 284 4.00 -17.12 -10.65
C LEU A 284 4.12 -17.18 -12.18
N ASP A 285 5.30 -17.53 -12.68
CA ASP A 285 5.57 -17.68 -14.12
C ASP A 285 4.79 -18.85 -14.74
N SER A 286 4.59 -19.93 -13.98
CA SER A 286 3.94 -21.15 -14.44
C SER A 286 2.43 -21.23 -14.21
N LEU A 287 1.82 -20.17 -13.66
CA LEU A 287 0.39 -20.08 -13.43
C LEU A 287 -0.40 -20.05 -14.74
N GLN A 288 -1.55 -20.71 -14.73
CA GLN A 288 -2.50 -20.74 -15.84
C GLN A 288 -3.91 -20.55 -15.31
N ILE A 289 -4.80 -19.99 -16.12
CA ILE A 289 -6.23 -19.85 -15.77
C ILE A 289 -6.85 -21.18 -15.36
N ALA A 290 -6.46 -22.27 -16.00
CA ALA A 290 -6.95 -23.62 -15.66
C ALA A 290 -6.65 -24.05 -14.20
N ASP A 291 -5.67 -23.43 -13.53
CA ASP A 291 -5.36 -23.71 -12.12
C ASP A 291 -6.46 -23.21 -11.17
N PHE A 292 -7.23 -22.21 -11.60
CA PHE A 292 -8.32 -21.55 -10.87
C PHE A 292 -9.72 -22.03 -11.31
N ILE A 293 -9.79 -22.97 -12.22
CA ILE A 293 -11.04 -23.57 -12.67
C ILE A 293 -11.15 -24.94 -12.01
N LYS A 294 -12.22 -25.15 -11.24
CA LYS A 294 -12.60 -26.36 -10.49
C LYS A 294 -11.93 -26.55 -9.12
N LEU A 295 -12.74 -26.40 -8.17
CA LEU A 295 -12.76 -27.24 -6.97
C LEU A 295 -13.53 -28.53 -7.26
#